data_a069bd60bcad73a0cd1ae56aa1cfadf0
#
_entry.id   a069bd60bcad73a0cd1ae56aa1cfadf0
#
_cell.length_a   1.000
_cell.length_b   1.000
_cell.length_c   1.000
_cell.angle_alpha   90.00
_cell.angle_beta   90.00
_cell.angle_gamma   90.00
#
_symmetry.space_group_name_H-M   'P 1'
#
loop_
_entity.id
_entity.type
_entity.pdbx_description
1 polymer ?
#
loop_
_entity_poly.entity_id
_entity_poly.type
_entity_poly.pdbx_seq_one_letter_code
_entity_poly.pdbx_strand_id
1 'polypeptide(L)'
;RYFTALLKCLNPEEGSEKSGKKNVRASVNSFFEDKPLVLDPKVEAGKIEDYVSPLFYAPNVSWLVQRNGMHPRNSLMISLNASEGNHMHANGISMELYGKGYVLGPDAGIGLFLYSGLDYAEYYSQFPSHNTVCVDGISSYPVMKSNHSFDLLSCFPASAEPGKGFTSVTYSQVAFREPESRADQTRLMGIVTTGPETGYYVDVFRSRKERGGDKMHDYFYHNL
;
A
#
# COMPACT_ATOMS: atom_id res chain seq x y z
N ARG A 1 -10.52 -6.43 -22.90
CA ARG A 1 -11.48 -6.18 -21.79
C ARG A 1 -10.80 -5.52 -20.61
N TYR A 2 -9.72 -6.09 -20.05
CA TYR A 2 -8.97 -5.50 -18.92
C TYR A 2 -8.47 -4.08 -19.21
N PHE A 3 -7.80 -3.90 -20.34
CA PHE A 3 -7.27 -2.59 -20.76
C PHE A 3 -8.38 -1.55 -20.94
N THR A 4 -9.50 -1.95 -21.48
CA THR A 4 -10.65 -1.06 -21.67
C THR A 4 -11.26 -0.64 -20.33
N ALA A 5 -11.34 -1.57 -19.37
CA ALA A 5 -11.80 -1.29 -18.01
C ALA A 5 -10.86 -0.31 -17.30
N LEU A 6 -9.55 -0.54 -17.37
CA LEU A 6 -8.54 0.31 -16.78
C LEU A 6 -8.57 1.74 -17.34
N LEU A 7 -8.65 1.88 -18.66
CA LEU A 7 -8.74 3.19 -19.32
C LEU A 7 -10.01 3.96 -18.92
N LYS A 8 -11.15 3.28 -18.79
CA LYS A 8 -12.39 3.92 -18.31
C LYS A 8 -12.33 4.33 -16.83
N CYS A 9 -11.60 3.58 -15.99
CA CYS A 9 -11.36 3.97 -14.60
C CYS A 9 -10.44 5.20 -14.48
N LEU A 10 -9.47 5.33 -15.36
CA LEU A 10 -8.55 6.48 -15.37
C LEU A 10 -9.18 7.74 -15.95
N ASN A 11 -10.23 7.61 -16.79
CA ASN A 11 -10.93 8.71 -17.44
C ASN A 11 -12.46 8.58 -17.29
N PRO A 12 -12.99 8.72 -16.06
CA PRO A 12 -14.41 8.50 -15.79
C PRO A 12 -15.36 9.48 -16.50
N GLU A 13 -14.87 10.63 -16.97
CA GLU A 13 -15.69 11.65 -17.63
C GLU A 13 -15.87 11.41 -19.15
N GLU A 14 -15.15 10.46 -19.73
CA GLU A 14 -15.27 10.16 -21.16
C GLU A 14 -16.44 9.20 -21.51
N GLY A 15 -17.22 8.81 -20.54
CA GLY A 15 -18.45 8.00 -20.71
C GLY A 15 -19.68 8.77 -21.17
N SER A 16 -19.65 10.09 -21.31
CA SER A 16 -20.75 10.88 -21.85
C SER A 16 -20.62 10.97 -23.39
N GLU A 17 -21.67 10.50 -24.05
CA GLU A 17 -21.86 10.51 -25.50
C GLU A 17 -21.71 11.90 -26.12
N LYS A 18 -20.51 12.39 -26.33
CA LYS A 18 -20.21 13.44 -27.31
C LYS A 18 -18.71 13.58 -27.45
N SER A 19 -18.07 12.74 -28.22
CA SER A 19 -16.89 13.24 -28.90
C SER A 19 -16.43 12.29 -29.99
N GLY A 20 -16.19 12.89 -31.11
CA GLY A 20 -15.49 12.27 -32.21
C GLY A 20 -14.13 11.75 -31.77
N LYS A 21 -13.69 10.72 -32.45
CA LYS A 21 -12.43 9.99 -32.36
C LYS A 21 -11.34 10.70 -31.53
N LYS A 22 -11.30 10.47 -30.22
CA LYS A 22 -10.13 10.79 -29.42
C LYS A 22 -9.17 9.61 -29.45
N ASN A 23 -7.97 9.85 -29.92
CA ASN A 23 -6.89 8.87 -29.91
C ASN A 23 -6.45 8.61 -28.48
N VAL A 24 -6.66 7.41 -27.97
CA VAL A 24 -6.10 6.98 -26.68
C VAL A 24 -4.60 6.81 -26.87
N ARG A 25 -3.82 7.73 -26.33
CA ARG A 25 -2.35 7.59 -26.28
C ARG A 25 -1.96 6.73 -25.11
N ALA A 26 -1.10 5.78 -25.38
CA ALA A 26 -0.30 4.96 -24.47
C ALA A 26 -0.73 3.52 -24.27
N SER A 27 -0.17 2.66 -25.07
CA SER A 27 0.26 1.32 -24.67
C SER A 27 1.78 1.23 -24.84
N VAL A 28 2.44 0.27 -24.19
CA VAL A 28 3.87 0.00 -24.44
C VAL A 28 4.12 -0.21 -25.95
N ASN A 29 3.16 -0.75 -26.67
CA ASN A 29 3.21 -0.92 -28.11
C ASN A 29 3.19 0.41 -28.87
N SER A 30 2.62 1.49 -28.32
CA SER A 30 2.63 2.81 -28.95
C SER A 30 4.02 3.45 -28.99
N PHE A 31 5.00 2.94 -28.24
CA PHE A 31 6.40 3.31 -28.40
C PHE A 31 7.04 2.73 -29.67
N PHE A 32 6.42 1.71 -30.26
CA PHE A 32 6.95 0.98 -31.41
C PHE A 32 6.04 1.07 -32.65
N GLU A 33 4.87 1.66 -32.49
CA GLU A 33 3.89 1.81 -33.58
C GLU A 33 3.47 3.28 -33.72
N ASP A 34 3.57 3.82 -34.93
CA ASP A 34 3.11 5.17 -35.27
C ASP A 34 1.57 5.28 -35.32
N LYS A 35 0.86 4.23 -34.99
CA LYS A 35 -0.61 4.20 -35.03
C LYS A 35 -1.21 4.31 -33.65
N PRO A 36 -2.19 5.22 -33.45
CA PRO A 36 -2.91 5.30 -32.19
C PRO A 36 -3.67 3.99 -31.92
N LEU A 37 -3.67 3.56 -30.66
CA LEU A 37 -4.49 2.42 -30.21
C LEU A 37 -5.97 2.80 -30.38
N VAL A 38 -6.65 2.09 -31.26
CA VAL A 38 -8.11 2.24 -31.46
C VAL A 38 -8.78 1.11 -30.70
N LEU A 39 -9.53 1.45 -29.66
CA LEU A 39 -10.35 0.46 -28.94
C LEU A 39 -11.54 0.06 -29.84
N ASP A 40 -11.72 -1.24 -30.03
CA ASP A 40 -12.90 -1.76 -30.75
C ASP A 40 -14.18 -1.35 -29.98
N PRO A 41 -15.06 -0.54 -30.60
CA PRO A 41 -16.30 -0.09 -29.93
C PRO A 41 -17.27 -1.24 -29.62
N LYS A 42 -17.09 -2.40 -30.24
CA LYS A 42 -17.90 -3.59 -29.99
C LYS A 42 -17.45 -4.39 -28.76
N VAL A 43 -16.26 -4.09 -28.22
CA VAL A 43 -15.78 -4.75 -27.01
C VAL A 43 -16.36 -4.04 -25.78
N GLU A 44 -17.23 -4.73 -25.06
CA GLU A 44 -17.72 -4.24 -23.78
C GLU A 44 -16.57 -4.07 -22.79
N ALA A 45 -16.57 -2.95 -22.08
CA ALA A 45 -15.64 -2.74 -20.99
C ALA A 45 -15.97 -3.69 -19.84
N GLY A 46 -14.99 -4.47 -19.39
CA GLY A 46 -15.09 -5.17 -18.11
C GLY A 46 -15.04 -4.17 -16.95
N LYS A 47 -15.49 -4.58 -15.79
CA LYS A 47 -15.28 -3.84 -14.55
C LYS A 47 -13.87 -4.15 -14.03
N ILE A 48 -13.20 -3.17 -13.46
CA ILE A 48 -11.85 -3.39 -12.92
C ILE A 48 -11.85 -4.40 -11.78
N GLU A 49 -12.92 -4.42 -11.02
CA GLU A 49 -13.15 -5.36 -9.93
C GLU A 49 -13.10 -6.83 -10.38
N ASP A 50 -13.40 -7.11 -11.66
CA ASP A 50 -13.34 -8.46 -12.22
C ASP A 50 -11.91 -8.98 -12.41
N TYR A 51 -10.90 -8.10 -12.31
CA TYR A 51 -9.50 -8.40 -12.61
C TYR A 51 -8.54 -8.20 -11.44
N VAL A 52 -9.00 -7.56 -10.38
CA VAL A 52 -8.19 -7.30 -9.19
C VAL A 52 -8.78 -7.98 -7.98
N SER A 53 -7.92 -8.31 -7.04
CA SER A 53 -8.32 -8.89 -5.77
C SER A 53 -8.36 -7.83 -4.66
N PRO A 54 -9.17 -8.03 -3.61
CA PRO A 54 -9.19 -7.14 -2.45
C PRO A 54 -7.88 -7.15 -1.68
N LEU A 55 -7.07 -8.21 -1.82
CA LEU A 55 -5.79 -8.33 -1.17
C LEU A 55 -4.71 -8.74 -2.18
N PHE A 56 -3.59 -8.03 -2.14
CA PHE A 56 -2.37 -8.34 -2.88
C PHE A 56 -1.20 -8.44 -1.90
N TYR A 57 -0.42 -9.51 -1.98
CA TYR A 57 0.76 -9.69 -1.16
C TYR A 57 1.95 -10.10 -2.02
N ALA A 58 3.03 -9.34 -1.92
CA ALA A 58 4.32 -9.60 -2.56
C ALA A 58 5.37 -9.91 -1.48
N PRO A 59 5.57 -11.19 -1.12
CA PRO A 59 6.44 -11.58 -0.01
C PRO A 59 7.90 -11.18 -0.21
N ASN A 60 8.40 -11.24 -1.45
CA ASN A 60 9.80 -10.94 -1.76
C ASN A 60 10.21 -9.48 -1.54
N VAL A 61 9.24 -8.58 -1.41
CA VAL A 61 9.47 -7.18 -1.11
C VAL A 61 8.69 -6.72 0.12
N SER A 62 8.07 -7.65 0.82
CA SER A 62 7.24 -7.42 2.01
C SER A 62 6.25 -6.27 1.82
N TRP A 63 5.46 -6.37 0.76
CA TRP A 63 4.44 -5.39 0.43
C TRP A 63 3.06 -6.04 0.35
N LEU A 64 2.13 -5.53 1.14
CA LEU A 64 0.76 -6.00 1.15
C LEU A 64 -0.18 -4.82 0.94
N VAL A 65 -1.10 -4.97 0.01
CA VAL A 65 -2.17 -4.00 -0.25
C VAL A 65 -3.52 -4.68 -0.02
N GLN A 66 -4.36 -4.05 0.78
CA GLN A 66 -5.74 -4.50 0.95
C GLN A 66 -6.70 -3.34 0.73
N ARG A 67 -7.89 -3.67 0.20
CA ARG A 67 -8.90 -2.68 -0.18
C ARG A 67 -10.31 -3.27 -0.09
N ASN A 68 -11.30 -2.41 0.10
CA ASN A 68 -12.71 -2.81 0.13
C ASN A 68 -13.46 -2.57 -1.18
N GLY A 69 -12.78 -2.01 -2.19
CA GLY A 69 -13.36 -1.72 -3.51
C GLY A 69 -12.36 -1.01 -4.41
N MET A 70 -12.83 -0.59 -5.57
CA MET A 70 -12.02 0.11 -6.58
C MET A 70 -12.56 1.50 -6.94
N HIS A 71 -13.61 1.96 -6.25
CA HIS A 71 -14.14 3.29 -6.51
C HIS A 71 -13.18 4.38 -6.00
N PRO A 72 -12.75 5.35 -6.84
CA PRO A 72 -11.69 6.29 -6.50
C PRO A 72 -11.95 7.13 -5.24
N ARG A 73 -13.21 7.47 -4.98
CA ARG A 73 -13.61 8.31 -3.83
C ARG A 73 -14.24 7.56 -2.66
N ASN A 74 -14.77 6.35 -2.90
CA ASN A 74 -15.55 5.63 -1.89
C ASN A 74 -14.82 4.43 -1.32
N SER A 75 -13.79 3.96 -2.00
CA SER A 75 -13.00 2.83 -1.52
C SER A 75 -11.96 3.27 -0.50
N LEU A 76 -11.71 2.39 0.45
CA LEU A 76 -10.64 2.47 1.42
C LEU A 76 -9.54 1.48 1.05
N MET A 77 -8.29 1.87 1.26
CA MET A 77 -7.13 1.02 0.99
C MET A 77 -6.09 1.19 2.10
N ILE A 78 -5.43 0.11 2.40
CA ILE A 78 -4.26 0.03 3.29
C ILE A 78 -3.10 -0.52 2.48
N SER A 79 -1.93 0.08 2.61
CA SER A 79 -0.66 -0.48 2.19
C SER A 79 0.17 -0.78 3.41
N LEU A 80 0.61 -2.02 3.58
CA LEU A 80 1.60 -2.41 4.58
C LEU A 80 2.92 -2.65 3.88
N ASN A 81 3.96 -2.04 4.42
CA ASN A 81 5.31 -2.13 3.87
C ASN A 81 6.28 -2.52 4.97
N ALA A 82 7.19 -3.42 4.66
CA ALA A 82 8.43 -3.63 5.39
C ALA A 82 9.61 -3.47 4.45
N SER A 83 10.82 -3.52 4.97
CA SER A 83 12.03 -3.29 4.19
C SER A 83 12.72 -4.60 3.85
N GLU A 84 12.82 -4.94 2.58
CA GLU A 84 13.59 -6.09 2.11
C GLU A 84 14.38 -5.74 0.87
N GLY A 85 15.70 -5.96 0.91
CA GLY A 85 16.58 -5.80 -0.24
C GLY A 85 17.48 -4.56 -0.21
N ASN A 86 17.92 -4.14 -1.39
CA ASN A 86 18.75 -2.95 -1.58
C ASN A 86 17.90 -1.69 -1.75
N HIS A 87 18.48 -0.54 -1.46
CA HIS A 87 17.81 0.77 -1.54
C HIS A 87 16.65 0.93 -0.56
N MET A 88 16.68 0.15 0.51
CA MET A 88 15.67 0.17 1.57
C MET A 88 16.22 0.84 2.83
N HIS A 89 15.32 1.22 3.72
CA HIS A 89 15.64 1.85 5.01
C HIS A 89 14.75 1.29 6.13
N ALA A 90 15.00 1.72 7.36
CA ALA A 90 14.26 1.26 8.52
C ALA A 90 12.84 1.83 8.52
N ASN A 91 11.83 1.03 8.20
CA ASN A 91 10.42 1.42 8.23
C ASN A 91 9.55 0.49 9.11
N GLY A 92 10.10 -0.58 9.66
CA GLY A 92 9.35 -1.53 10.47
C GLY A 92 8.21 -2.18 9.68
N ILE A 93 7.07 -2.38 10.35
CA ILE A 93 5.80 -2.69 9.68
C ILE A 93 5.05 -1.37 9.48
N SER A 94 5.49 -0.57 8.52
CA SER A 94 4.86 0.70 8.20
C SER A 94 3.55 0.53 7.47
N MET A 95 2.66 1.51 7.56
CA MET A 95 1.40 1.53 6.84
C MET A 95 1.13 2.88 6.20
N GLU A 96 0.37 2.85 5.12
CA GLU A 96 -0.27 4.01 4.52
C GLU A 96 -1.77 3.77 4.39
N LEU A 97 -2.55 4.82 4.58
CA LEU A 97 -4.01 4.80 4.49
C LEU A 97 -4.49 5.68 3.34
N TYR A 98 -5.42 5.16 2.56
CA TYR A 98 -6.03 5.86 1.43
C TYR A 98 -7.54 5.79 1.53
N GLY A 99 -8.20 6.93 1.43
CA GLY A 99 -9.66 7.00 1.46
C GLY A 99 -10.17 8.31 0.92
N LYS A 100 -11.37 8.31 0.38
CA LYS A 100 -12.02 9.51 -0.18
C LYS A 100 -11.23 10.22 -1.28
N GLY A 101 -10.33 9.50 -1.95
CA GLY A 101 -9.43 10.06 -2.97
C GLY A 101 -8.18 10.73 -2.42
N TYR A 102 -7.89 10.56 -1.14
CA TYR A 102 -6.75 11.16 -0.45
C TYR A 102 -5.86 10.11 0.21
N VAL A 103 -4.60 10.46 0.41
CA VAL A 103 -3.69 9.77 1.32
C VAL A 103 -3.98 10.31 2.72
N LEU A 104 -4.52 9.48 3.60
CA LEU A 104 -4.95 9.86 4.95
C LEU A 104 -3.87 9.64 6.01
N GLY A 105 -3.04 8.65 5.80
CA GLY A 105 -1.89 8.36 6.64
C GLY A 105 -0.67 8.20 5.76
N PRO A 106 -0.02 9.31 5.36
CA PRO A 106 1.11 9.27 4.44
C PRO A 106 2.36 8.67 5.11
N ASP A 107 3.18 8.01 4.32
CA ASP A 107 4.58 7.78 4.63
C ASP A 107 5.40 8.99 4.19
N ALA A 108 6.38 9.40 4.99
CA ALA A 108 7.20 10.56 4.69
C ALA A 108 8.16 10.35 3.50
N GLY A 109 8.35 9.11 3.08
CA GLY A 109 9.21 8.74 1.95
C GLY A 109 10.68 8.97 2.22
N ILE A 110 11.38 9.59 1.27
CA ILE A 110 12.83 9.81 1.31
C ILE A 110 13.23 11.28 1.53
N GLY A 111 12.27 12.16 1.69
CA GLY A 111 12.51 13.59 1.68
C GLY A 111 12.87 14.14 0.30
N LEU A 112 13.54 15.29 0.26
CA LEU A 112 13.90 15.95 -1.00
C LEU A 112 15.09 15.31 -1.71
N PHE A 113 16.05 14.75 -0.94
CA PHE A 113 17.32 14.24 -1.48
C PHE A 113 17.74 12.93 -0.81
N LEU A 114 17.73 11.85 -1.58
CA LEU A 114 18.09 10.50 -1.11
C LEU A 114 19.56 10.40 -0.63
N TYR A 115 20.49 11.11 -1.24
CA TYR A 115 21.92 10.91 -1.02
C TYR A 115 22.68 12.12 -0.50
N SER A 116 22.08 13.28 -0.43
CA SER A 116 22.82 14.53 -0.21
C SER A 116 22.43 15.34 1.01
N GLY A 117 21.56 14.82 1.87
CA GLY A 117 21.08 15.56 3.03
C GLY A 117 21.24 14.78 4.34
N LEU A 118 21.62 15.50 5.40
CA LEU A 118 21.52 14.99 6.77
C LEU A 118 20.10 14.54 7.09
N ASP A 119 19.10 15.22 6.53
CA ASP A 119 17.66 14.94 6.73
C ASP A 119 17.29 13.48 6.41
N TYR A 120 17.85 12.93 5.32
CA TYR A 120 17.61 11.52 5.01
C TYR A 120 18.16 10.60 6.09
N ALA A 121 19.44 10.78 6.48
CA ALA A 121 20.09 9.92 7.45
C ALA A 121 19.53 10.08 8.87
N GLU A 122 19.13 11.30 9.24
CA GLU A 122 18.72 11.64 10.60
C GLU A 122 17.20 11.44 10.81
N TYR A 123 16.40 11.46 9.75
CA TYR A 123 14.95 11.36 9.88
C TYR A 123 14.31 10.38 8.88
N TYR A 124 14.39 10.64 7.56
CA TYR A 124 13.62 9.89 6.57
C TYR A 124 13.99 8.41 6.45
N SER A 125 15.19 8.02 6.86
CA SER A 125 15.61 6.62 6.91
C SER A 125 15.37 5.94 8.26
N GLN A 126 14.68 6.60 9.18
CA GLN A 126 14.50 6.15 10.56
C GLN A 126 13.02 5.85 10.84
N PHE A 127 12.76 4.96 11.81
CA PHE A 127 11.39 4.60 12.22
C PHE A 127 10.47 5.78 12.51
N PRO A 128 10.92 6.88 13.16
CA PRO A 128 10.04 8.00 13.46
C PRO A 128 9.43 8.71 12.26
N SER A 129 9.99 8.55 11.06
CA SER A 129 9.40 9.11 9.83
C SER A 129 8.29 8.24 9.22
N HIS A 130 8.07 7.07 9.77
CA HIS A 130 7.12 6.08 9.26
C HIS A 130 5.97 5.80 10.23
N ASN A 131 4.86 5.29 9.73
CA ASN A 131 3.70 4.91 10.55
C ASN A 131 3.91 3.52 11.18
N THR A 132 4.75 3.46 12.21
CA THR A 132 5.20 2.20 12.84
C THR A 132 5.54 2.38 14.32
N VAL A 133 6.05 1.33 14.95
CA VAL A 133 6.53 1.35 16.34
C VAL A 133 8.04 1.25 16.38
N CYS A 134 8.67 2.21 17.02
CA CYS A 134 10.10 2.20 17.39
C CYS A 134 10.25 1.67 18.82
N VAL A 135 11.22 0.79 19.04
CA VAL A 135 11.49 0.21 20.36
C VAL A 135 12.81 0.72 20.90
N ASP A 136 12.77 1.31 22.10
CA ASP A 136 13.93 1.89 22.81
C ASP A 136 14.71 2.93 21.98
N GLY A 137 14.03 3.62 21.05
CA GLY A 137 14.66 4.59 20.16
C GLY A 137 15.63 3.98 19.13
N ILE A 138 15.66 2.65 18.99
CA ILE A 138 16.57 1.96 18.07
C ILE A 138 15.99 1.96 16.67
N SER A 139 16.67 2.66 15.76
CA SER A 139 16.27 2.80 14.36
C SER A 139 17.46 2.82 13.40
N SER A 140 18.60 2.29 13.85
CA SER A 140 19.86 2.36 13.11
C SER A 140 20.03 1.13 12.24
N TYR A 141 19.58 1.20 11.00
CA TYR A 141 19.82 0.16 10.01
C TYR A 141 21.00 0.51 9.10
N PRO A 142 21.67 -0.50 8.52
CA PRO A 142 22.67 -0.23 7.50
C PRO A 142 22.07 0.58 6.36
N VAL A 143 22.78 1.61 5.94
CA VAL A 143 22.34 2.48 4.85
C VAL A 143 22.10 1.65 3.59
N MET A 144 20.93 1.82 2.98
CA MET A 144 20.54 1.22 1.71
C MET A 144 20.44 -0.32 1.71
N LYS A 145 20.44 -0.96 2.88
CA LYS A 145 20.25 -2.41 3.00
C LYS A 145 19.30 -2.72 4.14
N SER A 146 18.36 -3.59 3.88
CA SER A 146 17.45 -4.06 4.90
C SER A 146 17.04 -5.51 4.63
N ASN A 147 16.90 -6.29 5.71
CA ASN A 147 16.40 -7.65 5.70
C ASN A 147 15.28 -7.75 6.77
N HIS A 148 14.26 -6.92 6.59
CA HIS A 148 13.19 -6.71 7.57
C HIS A 148 11.85 -7.04 6.94
N SER A 149 11.79 -8.23 6.33
CA SER A 149 10.54 -8.78 5.80
C SER A 149 9.57 -9.13 6.91
N PHE A 150 8.29 -9.06 6.63
CA PHE A 150 7.25 -9.58 7.49
C PHE A 150 6.64 -10.86 6.92
N ASP A 151 6.12 -11.69 7.82
CA ASP A 151 5.32 -12.86 7.48
C ASP A 151 3.83 -12.53 7.56
N LEU A 152 3.07 -12.91 6.53
CA LEU A 152 1.61 -12.84 6.57
C LEU A 152 1.07 -13.99 7.39
N LEU A 153 0.52 -13.68 8.58
CA LEU A 153 -0.03 -14.69 9.49
C LEU A 153 -1.46 -15.09 9.15
N SER A 154 -2.29 -14.11 8.83
CA SER A 154 -3.68 -14.34 8.47
C SER A 154 -4.23 -13.17 7.65
N CYS A 155 -5.25 -13.44 6.85
CA CYS A 155 -5.98 -12.41 6.11
C CYS A 155 -7.40 -12.85 5.81
N PHE A 156 -8.26 -11.88 5.55
CA PHE A 156 -9.59 -12.12 5.04
C PHE A 156 -9.93 -11.07 3.96
N PRO A 157 -10.37 -11.51 2.78
CA PRO A 157 -10.53 -12.91 2.36
C PRO A 157 -9.19 -13.64 2.24
N ALA A 158 -9.17 -14.94 2.58
CA ALA A 158 -7.96 -15.75 2.65
C ALA A 158 -7.37 -16.11 1.27
N SER A 159 -8.17 -16.10 0.24
CA SER A 159 -7.72 -16.23 -1.14
C SER A 159 -8.48 -15.24 -1.99
N ALA A 160 -7.75 -14.42 -2.68
CA ALA A 160 -8.31 -13.39 -3.50
C ALA A 160 -8.20 -13.76 -4.97
N GLU A 161 -9.12 -14.58 -5.46
CA GLU A 161 -9.31 -14.67 -6.91
C GLU A 161 -9.76 -13.33 -7.44
N PRO A 162 -9.21 -12.87 -8.58
CA PRO A 162 -9.70 -11.68 -9.25
C PRO A 162 -11.22 -11.71 -9.44
N GLY A 163 -11.86 -10.61 -9.18
CA GLY A 163 -13.33 -10.49 -9.30
C GLY A 163 -14.14 -11.04 -8.13
N LYS A 164 -13.49 -11.56 -7.11
CA LYS A 164 -14.16 -12.11 -5.93
C LYS A 164 -13.62 -11.52 -4.64
N GLY A 165 -14.42 -11.55 -3.61
CA GLY A 165 -13.98 -11.29 -2.25
C GLY A 165 -13.99 -9.82 -1.79
N PHE A 166 -14.52 -8.88 -2.57
CA PHE A 166 -14.84 -7.55 -2.05
C PHE A 166 -16.00 -7.64 -1.07
N THR A 167 -15.67 -7.54 0.21
CA THR A 167 -16.61 -7.71 1.32
C THR A 167 -16.62 -6.45 2.20
N SER A 168 -17.62 -6.36 3.07
CA SER A 168 -17.73 -5.25 4.03
C SER A 168 -16.63 -5.23 5.07
N VAL A 169 -15.90 -6.34 5.26
CA VAL A 169 -14.77 -6.44 6.17
C VAL A 169 -13.62 -7.09 5.42
N THR A 170 -12.44 -6.45 5.49
CA THR A 170 -11.18 -7.08 5.07
C THR A 170 -10.17 -6.89 6.19
N TYR A 171 -9.28 -7.84 6.40
CA TYR A 171 -8.16 -7.67 7.31
C TYR A 171 -6.93 -8.45 6.86
N SER A 172 -5.78 -8.00 7.32
CA SER A 172 -4.51 -8.73 7.26
C SER A 172 -3.78 -8.61 8.58
N GLN A 173 -3.10 -9.67 8.99
CA GLN A 173 -2.22 -9.68 10.15
C GLN A 173 -0.84 -10.13 9.71
N VAL A 174 0.15 -9.31 10.01
CA VAL A 174 1.55 -9.57 9.70
C VAL A 174 2.39 -9.59 10.97
N ALA A 175 3.52 -10.27 10.92
CA ALA A 175 4.47 -10.32 12.01
C ALA A 175 5.90 -10.21 11.51
N PHE A 176 6.75 -9.60 12.31
CA PHE A 176 8.18 -9.67 12.13
C PHE A 176 8.92 -9.50 13.46
N ARG A 177 10.13 -9.99 13.50
CA ARG A 177 11.03 -9.70 14.60
C ARG A 177 11.95 -8.57 14.18
N GLU A 178 11.85 -7.45 14.88
CA GLU A 178 12.72 -6.30 14.64
C GLU A 178 14.16 -6.68 15.04
N PRO A 179 15.13 -6.71 14.11
CA PRO A 179 16.42 -7.35 14.37
C PRO A 179 17.32 -6.59 15.32
N GLU A 180 17.24 -5.27 15.37
CA GLU A 180 18.10 -4.44 16.19
C GLU A 180 17.66 -4.44 17.66
N SER A 181 16.40 -4.17 17.90
CA SER A 181 15.82 -4.20 19.26
C SER A 181 15.48 -5.63 19.74
N ARG A 182 15.37 -6.56 18.80
CA ARG A 182 14.88 -7.93 19.01
C ARG A 182 13.46 -7.99 19.59
N ALA A 183 12.66 -7.02 19.23
CA ALA A 183 11.25 -6.98 19.58
C ALA A 183 10.44 -7.84 18.62
N ASP A 184 9.56 -8.68 19.17
CA ASP A 184 8.56 -9.39 18.40
C ASP A 184 7.37 -8.45 18.17
N GLN A 185 7.03 -8.19 16.90
CA GLN A 185 5.97 -7.26 16.53
C GLN A 185 4.95 -7.93 15.63
N THR A 186 3.69 -7.61 15.87
CA THR A 186 2.58 -7.99 15.00
C THR A 186 1.69 -6.79 14.76
N ARG A 187 1.20 -6.65 13.53
CA ARG A 187 0.22 -5.63 13.18
C ARG A 187 -0.96 -6.27 12.47
N LEU A 188 -2.15 -6.01 12.97
CA LEU A 188 -3.39 -6.33 12.30
C LEU A 188 -4.00 -5.05 11.79
N MET A 189 -4.23 -5.00 10.48
CA MET A 189 -4.93 -3.89 9.83
C MET A 189 -6.25 -4.39 9.25
N GLY A 190 -7.31 -3.64 9.50
CA GLY A 190 -8.65 -3.94 9.02
C GLY A 190 -9.31 -2.76 8.33
N ILE A 191 -10.18 -3.06 7.37
CA ILE A 191 -11.12 -2.12 6.79
C ILE A 191 -12.52 -2.64 7.09
N VAL A 192 -13.37 -1.79 7.67
CA VAL A 192 -14.78 -2.07 7.91
C VAL A 192 -15.62 -1.07 7.13
N THR A 193 -16.39 -1.56 6.17
CA THR A 193 -17.34 -0.78 5.39
C THR A 193 -18.66 -0.71 6.12
N THR A 194 -19.14 0.48 6.44
CA THR A 194 -20.40 0.70 7.17
C THR A 194 -21.53 1.20 6.29
N GLY A 195 -21.22 1.56 5.05
CA GLY A 195 -22.18 2.01 4.05
C GLY A 195 -21.50 2.22 2.69
N PRO A 196 -22.25 2.61 1.66
CA PRO A 196 -21.72 2.77 0.30
C PRO A 196 -20.54 3.76 0.20
N GLU A 197 -20.51 4.73 1.10
CA GLU A 197 -19.52 5.80 1.11
C GLU A 197 -18.81 5.94 2.47
N THR A 198 -19.05 5.03 3.40
CA THR A 198 -18.56 5.14 4.77
C THR A 198 -17.86 3.86 5.21
N GLY A 199 -16.85 4.05 6.03
CA GLY A 199 -16.08 2.97 6.62
C GLY A 199 -15.00 3.52 7.55
N TYR A 200 -14.27 2.63 8.19
CA TYR A 200 -13.16 2.99 9.06
C TYR A 200 -12.05 1.94 9.00
N TYR A 201 -10.89 2.33 9.45
CA TYR A 201 -9.74 1.45 9.64
C TYR A 201 -9.66 0.96 11.07
N VAL A 202 -9.13 -0.24 11.21
CA VAL A 202 -8.75 -0.82 12.50
C VAL A 202 -7.26 -1.10 12.44
N ASP A 203 -6.51 -0.59 13.40
CA ASP A 203 -5.09 -0.87 13.55
C ASP A 203 -4.83 -1.42 14.95
N VAL A 204 -4.30 -2.63 15.03
CA VAL A 204 -3.88 -3.27 16.27
C VAL A 204 -2.41 -3.62 16.15
N PHE A 205 -1.56 -2.79 16.73
CA PHE A 205 -0.13 -3.03 16.79
C PHE A 205 0.25 -3.64 18.15
N ARG A 206 0.95 -4.76 18.13
CA ARG A 206 1.51 -5.39 19.30
C ARG A 206 3.03 -5.44 19.17
N SER A 207 3.72 -4.99 20.17
CA SER A 207 5.18 -5.00 20.22
C SER A 207 5.64 -5.51 21.58
N ARG A 208 6.54 -6.48 21.59
CA ARG A 208 7.04 -7.11 22.80
C ARG A 208 8.54 -7.31 22.72
N LYS A 209 9.27 -6.74 23.66
CA LYS A 209 10.70 -6.99 23.87
C LYS A 209 10.88 -7.68 25.21
N GLU A 210 11.50 -8.86 25.22
CA GLU A 210 11.64 -9.66 26.43
C GLU A 210 12.93 -9.34 27.19
N ARG A 211 14.00 -8.99 26.49
CA ARG A 211 15.35 -8.84 27.06
C ARG A 211 15.94 -7.47 26.73
N GLY A 212 16.87 -7.04 27.59
CA GLY A 212 17.56 -5.75 27.47
C GLY A 212 16.94 -4.67 28.35
N GLY A 213 17.54 -3.48 28.39
CA GLY A 213 17.25 -2.36 29.28
C GLY A 213 15.81 -1.84 29.28
N ASP A 214 15.63 -0.55 29.25
CA ASP A 214 14.31 0.08 29.18
C ASP A 214 13.54 -0.41 27.96
N LYS A 215 12.23 -0.53 28.14
CA LYS A 215 11.34 -1.07 27.10
C LYS A 215 10.33 0.00 26.73
N MET A 216 10.80 1.00 26.03
CA MET A 216 9.96 2.05 25.51
C MET A 216 9.47 1.64 24.11
N HIS A 217 8.19 1.77 23.86
CA HIS A 217 7.57 1.47 22.59
C HIS A 217 6.82 2.70 22.12
N ASP A 218 7.43 3.42 21.20
CA ASP A 218 6.88 4.67 20.64
C ASP A 218 6.14 4.38 19.34
N TYR A 219 4.84 4.66 19.32
CA TYR A 219 4.03 4.55 18.12
C TYR A 219 4.01 5.90 17.39
N PHE A 220 4.51 5.89 16.16
CA PHE A 220 4.47 7.05 15.27
C PHE A 220 3.34 6.91 14.26
N TYR A 221 2.58 7.97 14.12
CA TYR A 221 1.50 8.05 13.15
C TYR A 221 1.47 9.45 12.53
N HIS A 222 1.60 9.50 11.21
CA HIS A 222 1.55 10.73 10.43
C HIS A 222 0.16 10.88 9.83
N ASN A 223 -0.37 12.06 9.90
CA ASN A 223 -1.70 12.41 9.41
C ASN A 223 -1.62 13.71 8.61
N LEU A 224 -2.61 13.92 7.74
CA LEU A 224 -2.79 15.21 7.03
C LEU A 224 -3.39 16.25 7.95
#